data_05f0026811c3e1aac366e8f9849b0889
#
_entry.id   05f0026811c3e1aac366e8f9849b0889
#
_cell.length_a   1.000
_cell.length_b   1.000
_cell.length_c   1.000
_cell.angle_alpha   90.00
_cell.angle_beta   90.00
_cell.angle_gamma   90.00
#
_symmetry.space_group_name_H-M   'P 1'
#
loop_
_entity.id
_entity.type
_entity.pdbx_description
1 polymer ?
#
loop_
_entity_poly.entity_id
_entity_poly.type
_entity_poly.pdbx_seq_one_letter_code
_entity_poly.pdbx_strand_id
1 'polypeptide(L)'
;MLNVLLTFAVGYLGGWLLSKLKVPGGMMVGAVLGAAILNVSFGMASMPVNARVVAQCTAGAFIGCSVKRCDLERLKFIFKPAVLLLSSMLALNLTLGFLIHWLSPLDLLTSLMSAVPGGMTDTPLIAADLGADAAKVAVLQFVRMVSGIGLFPSLIAWVDRKESGTDIQSIDFNNGSETDLGPKKGFNRFSLSHLSPNLKFAVTISVAVVAGFIGRASGVTAGTLLFSLVAILALKLTTNVSYIPMWAKRLAQVLAGCYIGSGIYKNDLLELRFLVVPALLILAGYFVNCYLTGHLLQKTCKMELKEGMLAATPAGATDMALISCDLGVQSTDLIVLQVIRMLVVISVFPQIISLIVKAMA
;
A
#
# COMPACT_ATOMS: atom_id res chain seq x y z
N MET A 1 22.43 12.98 -18.25
CA MET A 1 22.90 12.05 -17.20
C MET A 1 23.13 12.76 -15.87
N LEU A 2 23.78 13.94 -15.85
CA LEU A 2 24.05 14.68 -14.61
C LEU A 2 22.76 14.99 -13.83
N ASN A 3 21.71 15.47 -14.49
CA ASN A 3 20.42 15.78 -13.84
C ASN A 3 19.75 14.56 -13.18
N VAL A 4 19.89 13.37 -13.79
CA VAL A 4 19.35 12.12 -13.22
C VAL A 4 20.10 11.75 -11.94
N LEU A 5 21.43 11.83 -11.95
CA LEU A 5 22.25 11.57 -10.78
C LEU A 5 21.98 12.58 -9.66
N LEU A 6 21.86 13.85 -10.01
CA LEU A 6 21.53 14.91 -9.06
C LEU A 6 20.16 14.70 -8.43
N THR A 7 19.13 14.40 -9.26
CA THR A 7 17.77 14.09 -8.77
C THR A 7 17.78 12.90 -7.83
N PHE A 8 18.51 11.83 -8.18
CA PHE A 8 18.62 10.66 -7.34
C PHE A 8 19.34 10.97 -6.01
N ALA A 9 20.46 11.70 -6.05
CA ALA A 9 21.22 12.08 -4.85
C ALA A 9 20.39 12.95 -3.90
N VAL A 10 19.73 13.98 -4.41
CA VAL A 10 18.88 14.86 -3.60
C VAL A 10 17.65 14.11 -3.07
N GLY A 11 17.02 13.27 -3.89
CA GLY A 11 15.91 12.44 -3.44
C GLY A 11 16.32 11.41 -2.39
N TYR A 12 17.50 10.78 -2.55
CA TYR A 12 18.03 9.86 -1.54
C TYR A 12 18.31 10.57 -0.20
N LEU A 13 18.92 11.74 -0.24
CA LEU A 13 19.18 12.56 0.97
C LEU A 13 17.87 12.95 1.66
N GLY A 14 16.88 13.43 0.91
CA GLY A 14 15.56 13.75 1.44
C GLY A 14 14.86 12.53 2.06
N GLY A 15 14.91 11.39 1.37
CA GLY A 15 14.37 10.11 1.85
C GLY A 15 15.06 9.63 3.13
N TRP A 16 16.38 9.68 3.16
CA TRP A 16 17.16 9.31 4.33
C TRP A 16 16.85 10.21 5.54
N LEU A 17 16.76 11.55 5.33
CA LEU A 17 16.45 12.51 6.37
C LEU A 17 15.08 12.25 7.02
N LEU A 18 14.04 12.13 6.19
CA LEU A 18 12.67 11.86 6.68
C LEU A 18 12.53 10.45 7.30
N SER A 19 13.26 9.47 6.80
CA SER A 19 13.31 8.14 7.40
C SER A 19 13.97 8.18 8.79
N LYS A 20 15.00 9.04 8.97
CA LYS A 20 15.67 9.24 10.27
C LYS A 20 14.77 9.96 11.29
N LEU A 21 13.88 10.82 10.81
CA LEU A 21 12.84 11.48 11.62
C LEU A 21 11.66 10.54 11.93
N LYS A 22 11.76 9.25 11.59
CA LYS A 22 10.72 8.24 11.81
C LYS A 22 9.37 8.57 11.14
N VAL A 23 9.37 9.38 10.08
CA VAL A 23 8.16 9.67 9.30
C VAL A 23 7.72 8.39 8.58
N PRO A 24 6.45 7.98 8.70
CA PRO A 24 5.92 6.83 7.97
C PRO A 24 6.13 6.99 6.46
N GLY A 25 6.69 5.96 5.80
CA GLY A 25 7.03 6.06 4.37
C GLY A 25 8.10 7.09 4.02
N GLY A 26 8.88 7.57 5.01
CA GLY A 26 9.83 8.69 4.89
C GLY A 26 10.82 8.56 3.72
N MET A 27 11.24 7.34 3.37
CA MET A 27 12.14 7.14 2.20
C MET A 27 11.50 7.61 0.89
N MET A 28 10.23 7.31 0.67
CA MET A 28 9.54 7.71 -0.55
C MET A 28 9.11 9.19 -0.49
N VAL A 29 8.48 9.59 0.61
CA VAL A 29 8.00 10.99 0.78
C VAL A 29 9.18 11.96 0.69
N GLY A 30 10.28 11.66 1.37
CA GLY A 30 11.47 12.50 1.31
C GLY A 30 12.11 12.54 -0.09
N ALA A 31 12.05 11.42 -0.82
CA ALA A 31 12.52 11.41 -2.20
C ALA A 31 11.61 12.24 -3.13
N VAL A 32 10.28 12.18 -2.96
CA VAL A 32 9.32 13.04 -3.67
C VAL A 32 9.61 14.51 -3.38
N LEU A 33 9.71 14.88 -2.09
CA LEU A 33 9.95 16.26 -1.69
C LEU A 33 11.32 16.77 -2.16
N GLY A 34 12.38 15.96 -2.01
CA GLY A 34 13.72 16.33 -2.47
C GLY A 34 13.78 16.59 -3.98
N ALA A 35 13.21 15.68 -4.77
CA ALA A 35 13.13 15.84 -6.22
C ALA A 35 12.21 17.00 -6.63
N ALA A 36 11.09 17.20 -5.94
CA ALA A 36 10.18 18.32 -6.18
C ALA A 36 10.84 19.67 -5.87
N ILE A 37 11.53 19.79 -4.73
CA ILE A 37 12.28 21.01 -4.38
C ILE A 37 13.32 21.33 -5.47
N LEU A 38 14.05 20.31 -5.92
CA LEU A 38 15.04 20.48 -6.99
C LEU A 38 14.38 20.95 -8.28
N ASN A 39 13.23 20.40 -8.65
CA ASN A 39 12.52 20.76 -9.88
C ASN A 39 11.90 22.16 -9.81
N VAL A 40 11.23 22.46 -8.71
CA VAL A 40 10.56 23.76 -8.49
C VAL A 40 11.56 24.90 -8.40
N SER A 41 12.72 24.67 -7.73
CA SER A 41 13.73 25.74 -7.53
C SER A 41 14.62 25.95 -8.75
N PHE A 42 15.02 24.88 -9.42
CA PHE A 42 16.05 24.94 -10.47
C PHE A 42 15.60 24.41 -11.83
N GLY A 43 14.45 23.71 -11.92
CA GLY A 43 13.98 23.08 -13.15
C GLY A 43 14.88 21.93 -13.64
N MET A 44 15.73 21.37 -12.76
CA MET A 44 16.78 20.42 -13.14
C MET A 44 16.44 18.96 -12.81
N ALA A 45 15.33 18.70 -12.15
CA ALA A 45 14.97 17.32 -11.83
C ALA A 45 14.52 16.57 -13.08
N SER A 46 15.10 15.38 -13.27
CA SER A 46 14.75 14.49 -14.38
C SER A 46 14.94 13.05 -13.95
N MET A 47 13.92 12.21 -14.20
CA MET A 47 14.01 10.78 -13.97
C MET A 47 13.45 10.01 -15.17
N PRO A 48 14.19 9.00 -15.70
CA PRO A 48 13.71 8.23 -16.83
C PRO A 48 12.56 7.31 -16.43
N VAL A 49 11.66 7.01 -17.37
CA VAL A 49 10.53 6.08 -17.18
C VAL A 49 11.01 4.69 -16.70
N ASN A 50 12.22 4.29 -17.09
CA ASN A 50 12.80 3.02 -16.64
C ASN A 50 12.99 2.95 -15.12
N ALA A 51 13.22 4.08 -14.45
CA ALA A 51 13.30 4.13 -12.98
C ALA A 51 11.95 3.74 -12.34
N ARG A 52 10.83 4.20 -12.92
CA ARG A 52 9.49 3.78 -12.51
C ARG A 52 9.28 2.28 -12.71
N VAL A 53 9.67 1.73 -13.87
CA VAL A 53 9.53 0.30 -14.17
C VAL A 53 10.31 -0.55 -13.17
N VAL A 54 11.56 -0.19 -12.87
CA VAL A 54 12.38 -0.89 -11.86
C VAL A 54 11.73 -0.80 -10.48
N ALA A 55 11.22 0.37 -10.11
CA ALA A 55 10.52 0.55 -8.84
C ALA A 55 9.28 -0.36 -8.74
N GLN A 56 8.46 -0.44 -9.80
CA GLN A 56 7.27 -1.28 -9.87
C GLN A 56 7.61 -2.78 -9.81
N CYS A 57 8.63 -3.25 -10.55
CA CYS A 57 9.08 -4.64 -10.50
C CYS A 57 9.53 -5.02 -9.07
N THR A 58 10.29 -4.13 -8.42
CA THR A 58 10.77 -4.37 -7.06
C THR A 58 9.64 -4.32 -6.04
N ALA A 59 8.69 -3.39 -6.19
CA ALA A 59 7.51 -3.29 -5.34
C ALA A 59 6.62 -4.54 -5.48
N GLY A 60 6.30 -4.97 -6.71
CA GLY A 60 5.54 -6.19 -6.97
C GLY A 60 6.22 -7.43 -6.38
N ALA A 61 7.55 -7.53 -6.55
CA ALA A 61 8.33 -8.61 -5.97
C ALA A 61 8.30 -8.58 -4.43
N PHE A 62 8.43 -7.40 -3.82
CA PHE A 62 8.35 -7.27 -2.36
C PHE A 62 6.98 -7.70 -1.82
N ILE A 63 5.90 -7.29 -2.48
CA ILE A 63 4.53 -7.68 -2.11
C ILE A 63 4.35 -9.20 -2.29
N GLY A 64 4.78 -9.77 -3.41
CA GLY A 64 4.76 -11.22 -3.64
C GLY A 64 5.55 -12.02 -2.59
N CYS A 65 6.70 -11.49 -2.14
CA CYS A 65 7.48 -12.07 -1.06
C CYS A 65 6.81 -11.98 0.31
N SER A 66 5.94 -11.02 0.57
CA SER A 66 5.29 -10.85 1.88
C SER A 66 4.18 -11.88 2.15
N VAL A 67 3.53 -12.40 1.10
CA VAL A 67 2.44 -13.39 1.23
C VAL A 67 3.00 -14.75 1.70
N LYS A 68 2.38 -15.35 2.70
CA LYS A 68 2.73 -16.69 3.21
C LYS A 68 1.74 -17.74 2.71
N ARG A 69 2.16 -19.02 2.68
CA ARG A 69 1.26 -20.13 2.32
C ARG A 69 0.07 -20.26 3.26
N CYS A 70 0.31 -20.08 4.56
CA CYS A 70 -0.76 -20.12 5.55
C CYS A 70 -1.84 -19.05 5.33
N ASP A 71 -1.48 -17.89 4.75
CA ASP A 71 -2.44 -16.83 4.43
C ASP A 71 -3.45 -17.30 3.36
N LEU A 72 -2.97 -18.06 2.37
CA LEU A 72 -3.81 -18.61 1.29
C LEU A 72 -4.68 -19.77 1.77
N GLU A 73 -4.18 -20.62 2.67
CA GLU A 73 -4.97 -21.72 3.26
C GLU A 73 -6.09 -21.17 4.14
N ARG A 74 -5.81 -20.11 4.91
CA ARG A 74 -6.81 -19.41 5.74
C ARG A 74 -7.83 -18.63 4.94
N LEU A 75 -7.54 -18.26 3.68
CA LEU A 75 -8.47 -17.53 2.81
C LEU A 75 -9.85 -18.21 2.73
N LYS A 76 -9.89 -19.55 2.75
CA LYS A 76 -11.17 -20.29 2.70
C LYS A 76 -12.07 -19.98 3.91
N PHE A 77 -11.49 -19.76 5.07
CA PHE A 77 -12.22 -19.48 6.32
C PHE A 77 -12.63 -18.02 6.45
N ILE A 78 -11.78 -17.11 5.94
CA ILE A 78 -12.03 -15.68 6.02
C ILE A 78 -12.58 -15.08 4.71
N PHE A 79 -13.02 -15.94 3.77
CA PHE A 79 -13.53 -15.49 2.48
C PHE A 79 -14.72 -14.53 2.62
N LYS A 80 -15.67 -14.84 3.50
CA LYS A 80 -16.83 -14.00 3.75
C LYS A 80 -16.47 -12.62 4.33
N PRO A 81 -15.67 -12.50 5.40
CA PRO A 81 -15.15 -11.22 5.86
C PRO A 81 -14.35 -10.45 4.79
N ALA A 82 -13.53 -11.16 4.01
CA ALA A 82 -12.72 -10.54 2.95
C ALA A 82 -13.58 -9.93 1.84
N VAL A 83 -14.57 -10.65 1.32
CA VAL A 83 -15.47 -10.12 0.29
C VAL A 83 -16.24 -8.92 0.80
N LEU A 84 -16.75 -8.98 2.03
CA LEU A 84 -17.52 -7.90 2.63
C LEU A 84 -16.65 -6.65 2.85
N LEU A 85 -15.43 -6.83 3.35
CA LEU A 85 -14.45 -5.76 3.51
C LEU A 85 -14.09 -5.12 2.16
N LEU A 86 -13.77 -5.92 1.16
CA LEU A 86 -13.36 -5.44 -0.16
C LEU A 86 -14.49 -4.74 -0.91
N SER A 87 -15.72 -5.25 -0.82
CA SER A 87 -16.89 -4.61 -1.42
C SER A 87 -17.21 -3.26 -0.77
N SER A 88 -17.12 -3.16 0.56
CA SER A 88 -17.30 -1.88 1.26
C SER A 88 -16.23 -0.87 0.89
N MET A 89 -14.97 -1.30 0.76
CA MET A 89 -13.86 -0.44 0.35
C MET A 89 -13.97 0.00 -1.12
N LEU A 90 -14.45 -0.88 -2.00
CA LEU A 90 -14.70 -0.52 -3.39
C LEU A 90 -15.83 0.52 -3.50
N ALA A 91 -16.93 0.29 -2.79
CA ALA A 91 -18.05 1.24 -2.73
C ALA A 91 -17.58 2.60 -2.19
N LEU A 92 -16.78 2.62 -1.12
CA LEU A 92 -16.19 3.84 -0.60
C LEU A 92 -15.28 4.52 -1.63
N ASN A 93 -14.39 3.76 -2.27
CA ASN A 93 -13.48 4.31 -3.28
C ASN A 93 -14.23 5.00 -4.42
N LEU A 94 -15.27 4.36 -4.95
CA LEU A 94 -16.08 4.93 -6.01
C LEU A 94 -16.84 6.17 -5.52
N THR A 95 -17.52 6.08 -4.39
CA THR A 95 -18.29 7.23 -3.85
C THR A 95 -17.39 8.42 -3.55
N LEU A 96 -16.26 8.20 -2.88
CA LEU A 96 -15.29 9.27 -2.60
C LEU A 96 -14.63 9.81 -3.86
N GLY A 97 -14.24 8.94 -4.80
CA GLY A 97 -13.63 9.36 -6.05
C GLY A 97 -14.54 10.27 -6.86
N PHE A 98 -15.83 9.91 -7.02
CA PHE A 98 -16.82 10.77 -7.66
C PHE A 98 -17.09 12.07 -6.88
N LEU A 99 -17.19 11.98 -5.56
CA LEU A 99 -17.41 13.15 -4.70
C LEU A 99 -16.24 14.13 -4.78
N ILE A 100 -15.01 13.64 -4.77
CA ILE A 100 -13.80 14.44 -4.93
C ILE A 100 -13.79 15.12 -6.31
N HIS A 101 -14.07 14.36 -7.37
CA HIS A 101 -14.15 14.90 -8.72
C HIS A 101 -15.20 16.02 -8.84
N TRP A 102 -16.33 15.89 -8.16
CA TRP A 102 -17.39 16.88 -8.19
C TRP A 102 -17.10 18.14 -7.36
N LEU A 103 -16.40 17.98 -6.22
CA LEU A 103 -16.12 19.08 -5.26
C LEU A 103 -14.73 19.71 -5.44
N SER A 104 -13.88 19.18 -6.30
CA SER A 104 -12.52 19.68 -6.53
C SER A 104 -12.20 19.72 -8.03
N PRO A 105 -11.21 20.52 -8.45
CA PRO A 105 -10.80 20.61 -9.86
C PRO A 105 -9.96 19.42 -10.32
N LEU A 106 -9.99 18.29 -9.60
CA LEU A 106 -9.26 17.08 -9.99
C LEU A 106 -10.02 16.33 -11.08
N ASP A 107 -9.27 15.80 -12.06
CA ASP A 107 -9.82 14.87 -13.02
C ASP A 107 -10.33 13.58 -12.38
N LEU A 108 -11.27 12.92 -13.04
CA LEU A 108 -11.94 11.72 -12.48
C LEU A 108 -10.94 10.62 -12.14
N LEU A 109 -9.95 10.39 -13.02
CA LEU A 109 -8.97 9.33 -12.82
C LEU A 109 -8.09 9.60 -11.59
N THR A 110 -7.58 10.84 -11.44
CA THR A 110 -6.80 11.27 -10.27
C THR A 110 -7.64 11.18 -8.99
N SER A 111 -8.91 11.59 -9.04
CA SER A 111 -9.83 11.53 -7.90
C SER A 111 -10.08 10.10 -7.43
N LEU A 112 -10.41 9.19 -8.36
CA LEU A 112 -10.62 7.77 -8.07
C LEU A 112 -9.34 7.10 -7.54
N MET A 113 -8.18 7.36 -8.17
CA MET A 113 -6.89 6.81 -7.73
C MET A 113 -6.45 7.34 -6.36
N SER A 114 -6.78 8.59 -6.04
CA SER A 114 -6.50 9.18 -4.73
C SER A 114 -7.29 8.53 -3.60
N ALA A 115 -8.51 8.09 -3.88
CA ALA A 115 -9.38 7.43 -2.93
C ALA A 115 -9.12 5.91 -2.78
N VAL A 116 -8.22 5.29 -3.56
CA VAL A 116 -7.90 3.85 -3.45
C VAL A 116 -7.27 3.51 -2.11
N PRO A 117 -7.75 2.50 -1.37
CA PRO A 117 -7.16 2.04 -0.09
C PRO A 117 -5.87 1.21 -0.30
N GLY A 118 -5.00 1.64 -1.22
CA GLY A 118 -3.79 0.93 -1.62
C GLY A 118 -2.54 1.29 -0.82
N GLY A 119 -1.39 0.83 -1.28
CA GLY A 119 -0.09 1.19 -0.73
C GLY A 119 0.30 2.62 -1.11
N MET A 120 0.91 3.34 -0.17
CA MET A 120 1.40 4.69 -0.43
C MET A 120 2.44 4.74 -1.57
N THR A 121 3.27 3.70 -1.67
CA THR A 121 4.31 3.61 -2.71
C THR A 121 3.77 3.13 -4.05
N ASP A 122 2.78 2.25 -4.03
CA ASP A 122 2.34 1.51 -5.20
C ASP A 122 1.24 2.24 -5.96
N THR A 123 0.29 2.83 -5.23
CA THR A 123 -0.85 3.55 -5.83
C THR A 123 -0.44 4.74 -6.71
N PRO A 124 0.50 5.62 -6.31
CA PRO A 124 0.95 6.70 -7.20
C PRO A 124 1.71 6.20 -8.45
N LEU A 125 2.43 5.09 -8.35
CA LEU A 125 3.11 4.48 -9.50
C LEU A 125 2.09 3.91 -10.50
N ILE A 126 1.02 3.29 -10.00
CA ILE A 126 -0.09 2.79 -10.82
C ILE A 126 -0.86 3.96 -11.44
N ALA A 127 -1.10 5.02 -10.67
CA ALA A 127 -1.73 6.24 -11.14
C ALA A 127 -0.95 6.86 -12.31
N ALA A 128 0.38 6.92 -12.21
CA ALA A 128 1.24 7.37 -13.30
C ALA A 128 1.15 6.49 -14.56
N ASP A 129 0.96 5.17 -14.41
CA ASP A 129 0.77 4.27 -15.56
C ASP A 129 -0.56 4.51 -16.28
N LEU A 130 -1.58 4.89 -15.52
CA LEU A 130 -2.91 5.21 -16.05
C LEU A 130 -3.01 6.61 -16.66
N GLY A 131 -2.01 7.46 -16.44
CA GLY A 131 -2.01 8.87 -16.86
C GLY A 131 -2.67 9.84 -15.87
N ALA A 132 -2.90 9.40 -14.63
CA ALA A 132 -3.34 10.27 -13.53
C ALA A 132 -2.18 11.13 -12.99
N ASP A 133 -2.50 12.20 -12.29
CA ASP A 133 -1.51 13.01 -11.58
C ASP A 133 -0.95 12.29 -10.35
N ALA A 134 0.17 11.58 -10.57
CA ALA A 134 0.82 10.76 -9.54
C ALA A 134 1.27 11.58 -8.33
N ALA A 135 1.59 12.87 -8.50
CA ALA A 135 2.02 13.74 -7.42
C ALA A 135 0.86 14.05 -6.47
N LYS A 136 -0.30 14.44 -7.01
CA LYS A 136 -1.51 14.68 -6.21
C LYS A 136 -1.99 13.41 -5.51
N VAL A 137 -1.96 12.27 -6.22
CA VAL A 137 -2.26 10.97 -5.63
C VAL A 137 -1.30 10.65 -4.48
N ALA A 138 0.01 10.88 -4.65
CA ALA A 138 1.00 10.61 -3.60
C ALA A 138 0.76 11.44 -2.33
N VAL A 139 0.44 12.73 -2.49
CA VAL A 139 0.12 13.62 -1.36
C VAL A 139 -1.11 13.12 -0.60
N LEU A 140 -2.20 12.80 -1.30
CA LEU A 140 -3.44 12.33 -0.68
C LEU A 140 -3.27 10.95 -0.02
N GLN A 141 -2.50 10.05 -0.63
CA GLN A 141 -2.13 8.76 -0.04
C GLN A 141 -1.27 8.94 1.23
N PHE A 142 -0.36 9.92 1.25
CA PHE A 142 0.44 10.24 2.43
C PHE A 142 -0.42 10.75 3.57
N VAL A 143 -1.31 11.73 3.31
CA VAL A 143 -2.25 12.26 4.32
C VAL A 143 -3.09 11.13 4.91
N ARG A 144 -3.62 10.25 4.07
CA ARG A 144 -4.39 9.08 4.49
C ARG A 144 -3.57 8.15 5.40
N MET A 145 -2.31 7.85 5.02
CA MET A 145 -1.45 6.95 5.79
C MET A 145 -1.10 7.53 7.16
N VAL A 146 -0.69 8.80 7.22
CA VAL A 146 -0.39 9.49 8.48
C VAL A 146 -1.60 9.49 9.41
N SER A 147 -2.77 9.78 8.86
CA SER A 147 -4.02 9.74 9.62
C SER A 147 -4.41 8.33 10.05
N GLY A 148 -4.18 7.34 9.18
CA GLY A 148 -4.42 5.93 9.46
C GLY A 148 -3.62 5.42 10.67
N ILE A 149 -2.37 5.86 10.80
CA ILE A 149 -1.51 5.47 11.91
C ILE A 149 -1.76 6.34 13.16
N GLY A 150 -2.00 7.65 12.98
CA GLY A 150 -2.11 8.60 14.09
C GLY A 150 -3.50 8.72 14.70
N LEU A 151 -4.55 8.80 13.87
CA LEU A 151 -5.92 9.11 14.34
C LEU A 151 -6.78 7.87 14.55
N PHE A 152 -6.68 6.87 13.68
CA PHE A 152 -7.57 5.71 13.74
C PHE A 152 -7.43 4.85 14.99
N PRO A 153 -6.22 4.59 15.54
CA PRO A 153 -6.09 3.83 16.78
C PRO A 153 -6.84 4.48 17.94
N SER A 154 -6.67 5.80 18.08
CA SER A 154 -7.35 6.59 19.13
C SER A 154 -8.88 6.56 18.98
N LEU A 155 -9.33 6.62 17.72
CA LEU A 155 -10.74 6.52 17.39
C LEU A 155 -11.34 5.16 17.73
N ILE A 156 -10.66 4.08 17.31
CA ILE A 156 -11.10 2.71 17.57
C ILE A 156 -11.19 2.47 19.08
N ALA A 157 -10.18 2.92 19.82
CA ALA A 157 -10.18 2.85 21.28
C ALA A 157 -11.34 3.64 21.92
N TRP A 158 -11.68 4.81 21.35
CA TRP A 158 -12.80 5.62 21.83
C TRP A 158 -14.16 4.97 21.55
N VAL A 159 -14.38 4.44 20.34
CA VAL A 159 -15.61 3.74 19.96
C VAL A 159 -15.82 2.51 20.84
N ASP A 160 -14.78 1.71 21.02
CA ASP A 160 -14.81 0.50 21.81
C ASP A 160 -15.17 0.79 23.28
N ARG A 161 -14.58 1.81 23.91
CA ARG A 161 -14.95 2.25 25.27
C ARG A 161 -16.42 2.63 25.38
N LYS A 162 -16.95 3.29 24.36
CA LYS A 162 -18.35 3.75 24.36
C LYS A 162 -19.34 2.60 24.21
N GLU A 163 -18.99 1.56 23.46
CA GLU A 163 -19.89 0.43 23.17
C GLU A 163 -19.74 -0.74 24.14
N SER A 164 -18.50 -1.01 24.57
CA SER A 164 -18.21 -2.17 25.44
C SER A 164 -18.36 -1.88 26.93
N GLY A 165 -18.46 -0.59 27.32
CA GLY A 165 -18.62 -0.19 28.72
C GLY A 165 -17.50 -0.64 29.68
N THR A 166 -16.39 -1.14 29.13
CA THR A 166 -15.29 -1.74 29.90
C THR A 166 -14.13 -0.76 30.01
N ASP A 167 -13.76 -0.43 31.23
CA ASP A 167 -12.49 0.26 31.52
C ASP A 167 -11.32 -0.61 31.06
N ILE A 168 -10.32 0.03 30.45
CA ILE A 168 -9.08 -0.63 30.07
C ILE A 168 -8.40 -1.12 31.37
N GLN A 169 -8.53 -2.40 31.68
CA GLN A 169 -7.56 -3.03 32.54
C GLN A 169 -6.23 -3.05 31.77
N SER A 170 -5.26 -2.37 32.33
CA SER A 170 -3.85 -2.47 31.92
C SER A 170 -3.45 -3.94 31.94
N ILE A 171 -3.37 -4.55 30.75
CA ILE A 171 -2.95 -5.94 30.62
C ILE A 171 -1.45 -5.97 30.86
N ASP A 172 -1.07 -6.62 31.96
CA ASP A 172 0.31 -6.96 32.29
C ASP A 172 0.94 -7.74 31.15
N PHE A 173 2.07 -7.22 30.63
CA PHE A 173 2.84 -7.74 29.50
C PHE A 173 3.57 -9.06 29.75
N ASN A 174 3.15 -9.88 30.71
CA ASN A 174 3.96 -11.02 31.21
C ASN A 174 3.38 -12.42 31.00
N ASN A 175 2.50 -12.68 30.02
CA ASN A 175 2.18 -14.07 29.66
C ASN A 175 1.93 -14.21 28.14
N GLY A 176 2.98 -14.07 27.37
CA GLY A 176 3.03 -14.47 25.97
C GLY A 176 3.21 -15.97 25.85
N SER A 177 2.15 -16.75 25.86
CA SER A 177 2.22 -18.12 25.35
C SER A 177 2.37 -18.07 23.84
N GLU A 178 3.59 -18.22 23.35
CA GLU A 178 3.88 -18.60 21.97
C GLU A 178 3.18 -19.94 21.69
N THR A 179 2.00 -19.90 21.12
CA THR A 179 1.44 -21.07 20.46
C THR A 179 2.23 -21.29 19.16
N ASP A 180 3.32 -22.00 19.33
CA ASP A 180 4.15 -22.56 18.27
C ASP A 180 3.31 -23.59 17.48
N LEU A 181 2.61 -23.11 16.45
CA LEU A 181 2.06 -24.00 15.44
C LEU A 181 3.21 -24.40 14.53
N GLY A 182 3.94 -25.40 14.97
CA GLY A 182 5.03 -26.02 14.23
C GLY A 182 4.64 -26.29 12.77
N PRO A 183 5.58 -26.19 11.83
CA PRO A 183 5.32 -26.32 10.42
C PRO A 183 4.79 -27.71 10.09
N LYS A 184 3.48 -27.83 9.79
CA LYS A 184 2.95 -29.03 9.14
C LYS A 184 3.73 -29.26 7.87
N LYS A 185 4.39 -30.39 7.75
CA LYS A 185 5.12 -30.87 6.57
C LYS A 185 4.21 -30.82 5.34
N GLY A 186 4.18 -29.70 4.65
CA GLY A 186 3.57 -29.55 3.33
C GLY A 186 4.54 -30.03 2.27
N PHE A 187 4.02 -30.73 1.31
CA PHE A 187 4.62 -31.35 0.15
C PHE A 187 5.63 -30.42 -0.57
N ASN A 188 6.89 -30.46 -0.19
CA ASN A 188 7.97 -29.71 -0.82
C ASN A 188 8.52 -30.50 -2.01
N ARG A 189 8.00 -30.22 -3.21
CA ARG A 189 8.52 -30.86 -4.42
C ARG A 189 9.88 -30.33 -4.90
N PHE A 190 10.25 -29.11 -4.49
CA PHE A 190 11.57 -28.50 -4.79
C PHE A 190 11.94 -27.48 -3.70
N SER A 191 12.50 -27.94 -2.59
CA SER A 191 13.05 -27.01 -1.59
C SER A 191 14.50 -26.69 -1.96
N LEU A 192 14.70 -25.55 -2.60
CA LEU A 192 16.02 -24.95 -2.89
C LEU A 192 16.49 -24.09 -1.70
N SER A 193 16.27 -24.56 -0.48
CA SER A 193 16.61 -23.84 0.76
C SER A 193 18.11 -23.57 0.95
N HIS A 194 18.97 -24.31 0.26
CA HIS A 194 20.44 -24.22 0.35
C HIS A 194 21.06 -23.04 -0.44
N LEU A 195 20.28 -22.28 -1.21
CA LEU A 195 20.79 -21.14 -1.96
C LEU A 195 21.20 -20.00 -1.02
N SER A 196 22.35 -19.36 -1.32
CA SER A 196 22.79 -18.17 -0.60
C SER A 196 21.76 -17.03 -0.73
N PRO A 197 21.63 -16.14 0.27
CA PRO A 197 20.67 -15.01 0.23
C PRO A 197 20.82 -14.14 -1.02
N ASN A 198 22.07 -13.93 -1.49
CA ASN A 198 22.37 -13.15 -2.69
C ASN A 198 21.83 -13.83 -3.96
N LEU A 199 21.93 -15.17 -4.05
CA LEU A 199 21.42 -15.90 -5.19
C LEU A 199 19.88 -15.93 -5.19
N LYS A 200 19.25 -16.05 -4.01
CA LYS A 200 17.79 -15.92 -3.86
C LYS A 200 17.32 -14.54 -4.32
N PHE A 201 18.02 -13.49 -3.93
CA PHE A 201 17.73 -12.13 -4.38
C PHE A 201 17.87 -11.97 -5.88
N ALA A 202 18.98 -12.46 -6.47
CA ALA A 202 19.22 -12.39 -7.91
C ALA A 202 18.12 -13.11 -8.70
N VAL A 203 17.72 -14.32 -8.29
CA VAL A 203 16.63 -15.06 -8.93
C VAL A 203 15.31 -14.31 -8.79
N THR A 204 15.00 -13.80 -7.59
CA THR A 204 13.75 -13.06 -7.33
C THR A 204 13.66 -11.83 -8.22
N ILE A 205 14.71 -11.00 -8.28
CA ILE A 205 14.68 -9.77 -9.07
C ILE A 205 14.65 -10.06 -10.57
N SER A 206 15.38 -11.08 -11.04
CA SER A 206 15.37 -11.48 -12.45
C SER A 206 13.97 -11.93 -12.90
N VAL A 207 13.31 -12.79 -12.12
CA VAL A 207 11.95 -13.23 -12.41
C VAL A 207 10.97 -12.06 -12.36
N ALA A 208 11.10 -11.17 -11.38
CA ALA A 208 10.25 -9.98 -11.26
C ALA A 208 10.39 -9.03 -12.46
N VAL A 209 11.62 -8.80 -12.91
CA VAL A 209 11.92 -7.93 -14.05
C VAL A 209 11.36 -8.54 -15.34
N VAL A 210 11.63 -9.81 -15.61
CA VAL A 210 11.12 -10.50 -16.81
C VAL A 210 9.59 -10.48 -16.83
N ALA A 211 8.96 -10.87 -15.73
CA ALA A 211 7.50 -10.84 -15.61
C ALA A 211 6.93 -9.42 -15.73
N GLY A 212 7.60 -8.43 -15.15
CA GLY A 212 7.20 -7.02 -15.25
C GLY A 212 7.26 -6.50 -16.69
N PHE A 213 8.28 -6.85 -17.45
CA PHE A 213 8.36 -6.48 -18.88
C PHE A 213 7.27 -7.17 -19.71
N ILE A 214 6.97 -8.44 -19.45
CA ILE A 214 5.84 -9.16 -20.08
C ILE A 214 4.51 -8.43 -19.72
N GLY A 215 4.33 -8.07 -18.45
CA GLY A 215 3.16 -7.34 -18.01
C GLY A 215 3.01 -5.95 -18.64
N ARG A 216 4.14 -5.25 -18.86
CA ARG A 216 4.13 -3.98 -19.60
C ARG A 216 3.73 -4.18 -21.06
N ALA A 217 4.23 -5.22 -21.70
CA ALA A 217 3.94 -5.53 -23.11
C ALA A 217 2.48 -6.01 -23.31
N SER A 218 1.84 -6.58 -22.28
CA SER A 218 0.45 -7.08 -22.37
C SER A 218 -0.61 -5.98 -22.44
N GLY A 219 -0.25 -4.70 -22.20
CA GLY A 219 -1.21 -3.60 -22.16
C GLY A 219 -2.18 -3.61 -20.97
N VAL A 220 -2.00 -4.53 -20.03
CA VAL A 220 -2.81 -4.59 -18.80
C VAL A 220 -2.49 -3.41 -17.90
N THR A 221 -3.51 -2.78 -17.34
CA THR A 221 -3.38 -1.70 -16.38
C THR A 221 -2.51 -2.13 -15.19
N ALA A 222 -1.50 -1.34 -14.85
CA ALA A 222 -0.51 -1.69 -13.83
C ALA A 222 0.21 -3.04 -14.07
N GLY A 223 0.27 -3.49 -15.33
CA GLY A 223 0.78 -4.82 -15.71
C GLY A 223 2.18 -5.09 -15.19
N THR A 224 3.09 -4.11 -15.23
CA THR A 224 4.46 -4.24 -14.70
C THR A 224 4.47 -4.73 -13.25
N LEU A 225 3.69 -4.08 -12.38
CA LEU A 225 3.62 -4.42 -10.97
C LEU A 225 2.87 -5.74 -10.75
N LEU A 226 1.74 -5.92 -11.43
CA LEU A 226 0.88 -7.10 -11.27
C LEU A 226 1.58 -8.40 -11.69
N PHE A 227 2.20 -8.42 -12.87
CA PHE A 227 2.88 -9.62 -13.36
C PHE A 227 4.10 -9.95 -12.50
N SER A 228 4.86 -8.93 -12.04
CA SER A 228 5.96 -9.12 -11.09
C SER A 228 5.46 -9.72 -9.77
N LEU A 229 4.35 -9.20 -9.22
CA LEU A 229 3.73 -9.71 -8.01
C LEU A 229 3.30 -11.16 -8.16
N VAL A 230 2.52 -11.48 -9.21
CA VAL A 230 1.99 -12.83 -9.44
C VAL A 230 3.12 -13.84 -9.69
N ALA A 231 4.13 -13.47 -10.48
CA ALA A 231 5.26 -14.33 -10.75
C ALA A 231 6.07 -14.66 -9.48
N ILE A 232 6.32 -13.67 -8.62
CA ILE A 232 7.04 -13.89 -7.37
C ILE A 232 6.20 -14.64 -6.35
N LEU A 233 4.90 -14.39 -6.30
CA LEU A 233 3.99 -15.17 -5.48
C LEU A 233 4.00 -16.66 -5.91
N ALA A 234 3.90 -16.92 -7.20
CA ALA A 234 4.00 -18.28 -7.76
C ALA A 234 5.37 -18.91 -7.45
N LEU A 235 6.46 -18.17 -7.64
CA LEU A 235 7.81 -18.63 -7.31
C LEU A 235 7.92 -19.00 -5.82
N LYS A 236 7.38 -18.18 -4.93
CA LYS A 236 7.39 -18.44 -3.49
C LYS A 236 6.56 -19.66 -3.11
N LEU A 237 5.40 -19.82 -3.71
CA LEU A 237 4.52 -20.96 -3.44
C LEU A 237 5.06 -22.29 -3.97
N THR A 238 5.83 -22.27 -5.05
CA THR A 238 6.40 -23.48 -5.67
C THR A 238 7.75 -23.87 -5.08
N THR A 239 8.69 -22.91 -4.94
CA THR A 239 10.10 -23.18 -4.65
C THR A 239 10.57 -22.65 -3.30
N ASN A 240 9.84 -21.74 -2.66
CA ASN A 240 10.22 -21.04 -1.43
C ASN A 240 11.55 -20.24 -1.52
N VAL A 241 11.95 -19.84 -2.73
CA VAL A 241 13.26 -19.17 -3.00
C VAL A 241 13.18 -17.66 -2.94
N SER A 242 11.97 -17.07 -2.86
CA SER A 242 11.80 -15.61 -2.96
C SER A 242 12.39 -14.85 -1.76
N TYR A 243 13.24 -13.87 -2.04
CA TYR A 243 13.85 -13.00 -1.05
C TYR A 243 14.13 -11.61 -1.63
N ILE A 244 13.72 -10.56 -0.94
CA ILE A 244 14.08 -9.17 -1.23
C ILE A 244 14.62 -8.52 0.03
N PRO A 245 15.88 -8.03 0.02
CA PRO A 245 16.46 -7.34 1.15
C PRO A 245 15.84 -5.94 1.32
N MET A 246 15.81 -5.45 2.55
CA MET A 246 15.19 -4.16 2.89
C MET A 246 15.83 -2.96 2.17
N TRP A 247 17.13 -3.04 1.87
CA TRP A 247 17.80 -1.98 1.12
C TRP A 247 17.27 -1.85 -0.32
N ALA A 248 16.94 -2.98 -0.98
CA ALA A 248 16.37 -2.97 -2.33
C ALA A 248 14.96 -2.35 -2.35
N LYS A 249 14.14 -2.63 -1.33
CA LYS A 249 12.86 -1.95 -1.12
C LYS A 249 13.04 -0.44 -0.98
N ARG A 250 13.98 -0.01 -0.12
CA ARG A 250 14.27 1.42 0.09
C ARG A 250 14.75 2.10 -1.18
N LEU A 251 15.60 1.43 -1.96
CA LEU A 251 16.08 1.93 -3.25
C LEU A 251 14.91 2.12 -4.24
N ALA A 252 14.02 1.14 -4.33
CA ALA A 252 12.81 1.23 -5.16
C ALA A 252 11.91 2.41 -4.74
N GLN A 253 11.75 2.63 -3.43
CA GLN A 253 11.00 3.77 -2.90
C GLN A 253 11.63 5.12 -3.29
N VAL A 254 12.97 5.22 -3.26
CA VAL A 254 13.67 6.43 -3.71
C VAL A 254 13.49 6.65 -5.21
N LEU A 255 13.65 5.59 -6.03
CA LEU A 255 13.43 5.69 -7.48
C LEU A 255 12.01 6.13 -7.82
N ALA A 256 11.02 5.53 -7.14
CA ALA A 256 9.60 5.92 -7.28
C ALA A 256 9.38 7.39 -6.88
N GLY A 257 9.90 7.77 -5.71
CA GLY A 257 9.75 9.14 -5.20
C GLY A 257 10.42 10.18 -6.10
N CYS A 258 11.64 9.91 -6.57
CA CYS A 258 12.33 10.78 -7.51
C CYS A 258 11.57 10.91 -8.84
N TYR A 259 11.00 9.81 -9.35
CA TYR A 259 10.19 9.85 -10.57
C TYR A 259 8.95 10.74 -10.39
N ILE A 260 8.20 10.56 -9.31
CA ILE A 260 7.01 11.37 -9.02
C ILE A 260 7.39 12.83 -8.76
N GLY A 261 8.40 13.07 -7.92
CA GLY A 261 8.83 14.43 -7.55
C GLY A 261 9.40 15.23 -8.72
N SER A 262 10.06 14.56 -9.70
CA SER A 262 10.55 15.24 -10.91
C SER A 262 9.43 15.75 -11.83
N GLY A 263 8.21 15.24 -11.67
CA GLY A 263 7.02 15.73 -12.38
C GLY A 263 6.30 16.90 -11.71
N ILE A 264 6.77 17.38 -10.54
CA ILE A 264 6.13 18.48 -9.81
C ILE A 264 6.76 19.82 -10.23
N TYR A 265 5.97 20.74 -10.73
CA TYR A 265 6.38 22.08 -11.19
C TYR A 265 5.84 23.19 -10.25
N LYS A 266 6.31 24.43 -10.45
CA LYS A 266 5.88 25.59 -9.63
C LYS A 266 4.36 25.81 -9.63
N ASN A 267 3.71 25.59 -10.76
CA ASN A 267 2.27 25.76 -10.89
C ASN A 267 1.50 24.74 -10.03
N ASP A 268 2.02 23.52 -9.90
CA ASP A 268 1.38 22.47 -9.11
C ASP A 268 1.37 22.80 -7.62
N LEU A 269 2.36 23.57 -7.12
CA LEU A 269 2.37 24.04 -5.73
C LEU A 269 1.16 24.93 -5.39
N LEU A 270 0.73 25.77 -6.34
CA LEU A 270 -0.47 26.60 -6.16
C LEU A 270 -1.74 25.75 -6.14
N GLU A 271 -1.72 24.62 -6.84
CA GLU A 271 -2.83 23.67 -6.88
C GLU A 271 -2.94 22.80 -5.62
N LEU A 272 -1.87 22.68 -4.80
CA LEU A 272 -1.91 21.93 -3.53
C LEU A 272 -3.02 22.42 -2.58
N ARG A 273 -3.39 23.70 -2.65
CA ARG A 273 -4.52 24.25 -1.89
C ARG A 273 -5.85 23.53 -2.18
N PHE A 274 -6.01 23.05 -3.41
CA PHE A 274 -7.21 22.32 -3.83
C PHE A 274 -7.25 20.88 -3.31
N LEU A 275 -6.14 20.37 -2.76
CA LEU A 275 -6.09 19.03 -2.17
C LEU A 275 -6.63 19.00 -0.72
N VAL A 276 -6.86 20.16 -0.10
CA VAL A 276 -7.40 20.22 1.27
C VAL A 276 -8.79 19.58 1.34
N VAL A 277 -9.68 19.92 0.42
CA VAL A 277 -11.04 19.35 0.36
C VAL A 277 -11.00 17.84 0.08
N PRO A 278 -10.30 17.35 -0.95
CA PRO A 278 -10.09 15.92 -1.16
C PRO A 278 -9.52 15.19 0.07
N ALA A 279 -8.53 15.78 0.73
CA ALA A 279 -7.92 15.18 1.92
C ALA A 279 -8.94 15.00 3.06
N LEU A 280 -9.71 16.05 3.35
CA LEU A 280 -10.77 16.00 4.37
C LEU A 280 -11.87 14.99 4.02
N LEU A 281 -12.28 14.91 2.75
CA LEU A 281 -13.26 13.94 2.29
C LEU A 281 -12.75 12.50 2.42
N ILE A 282 -11.49 12.26 2.05
CA ILE A 282 -10.84 10.96 2.22
C ILE A 282 -10.81 10.57 3.69
N LEU A 283 -10.38 11.46 4.58
CA LEU A 283 -10.32 11.18 6.01
C LEU A 283 -11.71 10.88 6.60
N ALA A 284 -12.68 11.74 6.32
CA ALA A 284 -14.05 11.57 6.80
C ALA A 284 -14.67 10.27 6.25
N GLY A 285 -14.50 10.01 4.96
CA GLY A 285 -15.04 8.82 4.32
C GLY A 285 -14.42 7.53 4.87
N TYR A 286 -13.11 7.49 5.06
CA TYR A 286 -12.46 6.32 5.68
C TYR A 286 -12.87 6.14 7.13
N PHE A 287 -13.08 7.21 7.86
CA PHE A 287 -13.59 7.16 9.22
C PHE A 287 -14.98 6.51 9.29
N VAL A 288 -15.90 7.00 8.45
CA VAL A 288 -17.26 6.45 8.36
C VAL A 288 -17.22 4.99 7.90
N ASN A 289 -16.39 4.68 6.90
CA ASN A 289 -16.26 3.30 6.42
C ASN A 289 -15.67 2.35 7.48
N CYS A 290 -14.69 2.80 8.25
CA CYS A 290 -14.11 2.02 9.35
C CYS A 290 -15.19 1.63 10.37
N TYR A 291 -16.02 2.59 10.76
CA TYR A 291 -17.11 2.38 11.69
C TYR A 291 -18.19 1.45 11.11
N LEU A 292 -18.70 1.76 9.92
CA LEU A 292 -19.76 0.97 9.27
C LEU A 292 -19.30 -0.46 8.94
N THR A 293 -18.11 -0.61 8.38
CA THR A 293 -17.57 -1.93 8.02
C THR A 293 -17.23 -2.74 9.26
N GLY A 294 -16.72 -2.10 10.34
CA GLY A 294 -16.49 -2.76 11.62
C GLY A 294 -17.76 -3.40 12.16
N HIS A 295 -18.85 -2.64 12.22
CA HIS A 295 -20.16 -3.15 12.67
C HIS A 295 -20.74 -4.21 11.72
N LEU A 296 -20.56 -4.04 10.41
CA LEU A 296 -21.02 -5.00 9.43
C LEU A 296 -20.29 -6.35 9.58
N LEU A 297 -18.98 -6.34 9.81
CA LEU A 297 -18.16 -7.52 10.06
C LEU A 297 -18.55 -8.18 11.39
N GLN A 298 -18.79 -7.39 12.43
CA GLN A 298 -19.27 -7.89 13.73
C GLN A 298 -20.62 -8.63 13.57
N LYS A 299 -21.60 -7.99 12.94
CA LYS A 299 -22.94 -8.55 12.75
C LYS A 299 -22.94 -9.81 11.86
N THR A 300 -22.17 -9.79 10.79
CA THR A 300 -22.28 -10.80 9.72
C THR A 300 -21.28 -11.94 9.89
N CYS A 301 -20.11 -11.65 10.43
CA CYS A 301 -18.99 -12.60 10.55
C CYS A 301 -18.65 -12.93 12.01
N LYS A 302 -19.33 -12.32 12.99
CA LYS A 302 -19.10 -12.48 14.43
C LYS A 302 -17.66 -12.17 14.86
N MET A 303 -16.99 -11.24 14.15
CA MET A 303 -15.69 -10.71 14.53
C MET A 303 -15.89 -9.69 15.67
N GLU A 304 -14.88 -9.52 16.51
CA GLU A 304 -14.91 -8.42 17.48
C GLU A 304 -14.93 -7.07 16.76
N LEU A 305 -15.63 -6.08 17.33
CA LEU A 305 -15.78 -4.74 16.72
C LEU A 305 -14.40 -4.10 16.45
N LYS A 306 -13.50 -4.17 17.44
CA LYS A 306 -12.11 -3.69 17.30
C LYS A 306 -11.41 -4.31 16.11
N GLU A 307 -11.50 -5.64 15.98
CA GLU A 307 -10.89 -6.39 14.90
C GLU A 307 -11.46 -5.99 13.55
N GLY A 308 -12.78 -5.87 13.43
CA GLY A 308 -13.48 -5.42 12.22
C GLY A 308 -13.10 -3.99 11.82
N MET A 309 -13.01 -3.07 12.78
CA MET A 309 -12.57 -1.69 12.54
C MET A 309 -11.10 -1.62 12.12
N LEU A 310 -10.22 -2.39 12.77
CA LEU A 310 -8.80 -2.51 12.38
C LEU A 310 -8.64 -3.07 10.97
N ALA A 311 -9.46 -4.06 10.58
CA ALA A 311 -9.45 -4.61 9.24
C ALA A 311 -9.82 -3.54 8.18
N ALA A 312 -10.77 -2.67 8.49
CA ALA A 312 -11.23 -1.59 7.60
C ALA A 312 -10.32 -0.35 7.60
N THR A 313 -9.39 -0.22 8.54
CA THR A 313 -8.49 0.93 8.64
C THR A 313 -7.52 0.99 7.46
N PRO A 314 -7.35 2.14 6.80
CA PRO A 314 -6.54 2.28 5.59
C PRO A 314 -5.04 2.46 5.90
N ALA A 315 -4.44 1.57 6.68
CA ALA A 315 -3.00 1.58 7.00
C ALA A 315 -2.29 0.33 6.45
N GLY A 316 -0.96 0.32 6.49
CA GLY A 316 -0.15 -0.81 6.03
C GLY A 316 -0.32 -2.04 6.92
N ALA A 317 -0.17 -3.25 6.35
CA ALA A 317 -0.31 -4.49 7.11
C ALA A 317 0.67 -4.59 8.30
N THR A 318 1.90 -4.07 8.14
CA THR A 318 2.91 -4.02 9.20
C THR A 318 2.53 -3.04 10.31
N ASP A 319 2.01 -1.88 9.93
CA ASP A 319 1.60 -0.83 10.88
C ASP A 319 0.37 -1.29 11.67
N MET A 320 -0.57 -1.94 10.98
CA MET A 320 -1.76 -2.50 11.62
C MET A 320 -1.44 -3.66 12.57
N ALA A 321 -0.41 -4.47 12.27
CA ALA A 321 0.03 -5.51 13.21
C ALA A 321 0.57 -4.92 14.53
N LEU A 322 1.29 -3.79 14.46
CA LEU A 322 1.74 -3.10 15.67
C LEU A 322 0.57 -2.47 16.44
N ILE A 323 -0.30 -1.74 15.72
CA ILE A 323 -1.47 -1.08 16.31
C ILE A 323 -2.44 -2.10 16.94
N SER A 324 -2.63 -3.27 16.32
CA SER A 324 -3.48 -4.31 16.86
C SER A 324 -2.93 -4.86 18.18
N CYS A 325 -1.60 -5.05 18.28
CA CYS A 325 -0.95 -5.42 19.52
C CYS A 325 -1.16 -4.38 20.62
N ASP A 326 -1.01 -3.08 20.29
CA ASP A 326 -1.21 -1.97 21.24
C ASP A 326 -2.67 -1.88 21.74
N LEU A 327 -3.63 -2.27 20.90
CA LEU A 327 -5.06 -2.32 21.24
C LEU A 327 -5.49 -3.67 21.85
N GLY A 328 -4.55 -4.60 22.09
CA GLY A 328 -4.82 -5.91 22.69
C GLY A 328 -5.49 -6.91 21.74
N VAL A 329 -5.51 -6.64 20.43
CA VAL A 329 -6.09 -7.53 19.41
C VAL A 329 -4.99 -8.40 18.81
N GLN A 330 -4.95 -9.67 19.20
CA GLN A 330 -4.02 -10.67 18.65
C GLN A 330 -4.76 -11.64 17.72
N SER A 331 -5.13 -11.16 16.53
CA SER A 331 -5.83 -11.97 15.54
C SER A 331 -4.96 -12.24 14.32
N THR A 332 -4.71 -13.52 14.05
CA THR A 332 -4.04 -13.93 12.81
C THR A 332 -4.90 -13.63 11.59
N ASP A 333 -6.23 -13.71 11.75
CA ASP A 333 -7.19 -13.48 10.66
C ASP A 333 -7.17 -12.02 10.20
N LEU A 334 -6.97 -11.08 11.15
CA LEU A 334 -6.77 -9.66 10.84
C LEU A 334 -5.54 -9.44 9.93
N ILE A 335 -4.41 -10.08 10.24
CA ILE A 335 -3.19 -9.98 9.43
C ILE A 335 -3.43 -10.52 8.02
N VAL A 336 -4.10 -11.66 7.91
CA VAL A 336 -4.42 -12.27 6.61
C VAL A 336 -5.39 -11.40 5.81
N LEU A 337 -6.42 -10.81 6.44
CA LEU A 337 -7.33 -9.86 5.80
C LEU A 337 -6.58 -8.64 5.25
N GLN A 338 -5.60 -8.10 5.99
CA GLN A 338 -4.78 -6.98 5.54
C GLN A 338 -3.93 -7.33 4.30
N VAL A 339 -3.36 -8.55 4.28
CA VAL A 339 -2.57 -9.03 3.12
C VAL A 339 -3.47 -9.21 1.90
N ILE A 340 -4.64 -9.85 2.06
CA ILE A 340 -5.60 -10.06 0.98
C ILE A 340 -6.10 -8.71 0.45
N ARG A 341 -6.45 -7.79 1.34
CA ARG A 341 -6.86 -6.44 0.96
C ARG A 341 -5.81 -5.78 0.08
N MET A 342 -4.53 -5.80 0.51
CA MET A 342 -3.43 -5.21 -0.26
C MET A 342 -3.32 -5.82 -1.64
N LEU A 343 -3.38 -7.15 -1.75
CA LEU A 343 -3.31 -7.86 -3.02
C LEU A 343 -4.45 -7.47 -3.97
N VAL A 344 -5.70 -7.52 -3.47
CA VAL A 344 -6.89 -7.26 -4.29
C VAL A 344 -6.98 -5.79 -4.67
N VAL A 345 -6.69 -4.88 -3.75
CA VAL A 345 -6.73 -3.43 -4.03
C VAL A 345 -5.71 -3.05 -5.11
N ILE A 346 -4.50 -3.59 -5.05
CA ILE A 346 -3.48 -3.31 -6.06
C ILE A 346 -3.81 -3.96 -7.41
N SER A 347 -4.43 -5.16 -7.39
CA SER A 347 -4.68 -5.94 -8.61
C SER A 347 -5.99 -5.60 -9.30
N VAL A 348 -7.08 -5.38 -8.55
CA VAL A 348 -8.43 -5.30 -9.09
C VAL A 348 -8.93 -3.86 -9.20
N PHE A 349 -8.65 -2.99 -8.21
CA PHE A 349 -9.19 -1.63 -8.20
C PHE A 349 -8.72 -0.78 -9.39
N PRO A 350 -7.45 -0.79 -9.79
CA PRO A 350 -7.01 -0.03 -10.97
C PRO A 350 -7.69 -0.49 -12.27
N GLN A 351 -7.99 -1.79 -12.38
CA GLN A 351 -8.71 -2.33 -13.54
C GLN A 351 -10.15 -1.79 -13.60
N ILE A 352 -10.86 -1.83 -12.46
CA ILE A 352 -12.22 -1.30 -12.34
C ILE A 352 -12.24 0.20 -12.65
N ILE A 353 -11.31 0.96 -12.07
CA ILE A 353 -11.19 2.41 -12.29
C ILE A 353 -10.93 2.70 -13.77
N SER A 354 -9.99 1.97 -14.39
CA SER A 354 -9.70 2.12 -15.82
C SER A 354 -10.91 1.85 -16.70
N LEU A 355 -11.71 0.83 -16.37
CA LEU A 355 -12.94 0.52 -17.09
C LEU A 355 -13.99 1.61 -16.92
N ILE A 356 -14.19 2.13 -15.70
CA ILE A 356 -15.15 3.20 -15.43
C ILE A 356 -14.76 4.47 -16.20
N VAL A 357 -13.49 4.87 -16.11
CA VAL A 357 -13.03 6.09 -16.81
C VAL A 357 -13.17 5.95 -18.33
N LYS A 358 -12.84 4.77 -18.89
CA LYS A 358 -13.05 4.49 -20.33
C LYS A 358 -14.52 4.48 -20.74
N ALA A 359 -15.42 4.07 -19.85
CA ALA A 359 -16.86 4.06 -20.14
C ALA A 359 -17.50 5.45 -20.04
N MET A 360 -16.84 6.39 -19.35
CA MET A 360 -17.32 7.77 -19.16
C MET A 360 -16.63 8.79 -20.09
N ALA A 361 -15.52 8.40 -20.75
CA ALA A 361 -14.80 9.18 -21.74
C ALA A 361 -15.43 9.01 -23.12
#